data_82e4e057d5dd8cf3989109522100b29e
#
_entry.id   82e4e057d5dd8cf3989109522100b29e
#
_cell.length_a   1.000
_cell.length_b   1.000
_cell.length_c   1.000
_cell.angle_alpha   90.00
_cell.angle_beta   90.00
_cell.angle_gamma   90.00
#
_symmetry.space_group_name_H-M   'P 1'
#
loop_
_entity.id
_entity.type
_entity.pdbx_description
1 polymer ?
#
loop_
_entity_poly.entity_id
_entity_poly.type
_entity_poly.pdbx_seq_one_letter_code
_entity_poly.pdbx_strand_id
1 'polypeptide(L)'
;MSDSLNDRSGDASYMPSLIVRPISLEDAKAISQLSEQLGYEVSSEAISQYIGKISSFGGRQAAFAACLKGAKGPEVVGWIEVTLMHELQSRSFALITGLVVSDAHRSQGIGKRLCAEVEAWSREQGVTKIRVTSRISRERAHRFYLREGFEHIKTWEVFEKMLS
;
A
#
# COMPACT_ATOMS: atom_id res chain seq x y z
N MET A 1 -34.29 24.24 -39.55
CA MET A 1 -33.58 24.62 -38.32
C MET A 1 -33.39 23.35 -37.53
N SER A 2 -32.20 22.80 -37.63
CA SER A 2 -31.86 21.48 -37.14
C SER A 2 -31.02 21.65 -35.87
N ASP A 3 -31.57 21.36 -34.72
CA ASP A 3 -30.81 21.28 -33.48
C ASP A 3 -30.23 19.88 -33.36
N SER A 4 -28.94 19.81 -33.57
CA SER A 4 -28.13 18.63 -33.30
C SER A 4 -27.80 18.63 -31.83
N LEU A 5 -28.55 17.91 -31.02
CA LEU A 5 -28.17 17.57 -29.65
C LEU A 5 -27.03 16.56 -29.72
N ASN A 6 -25.82 17.06 -29.44
CA ASN A 6 -24.62 16.30 -29.29
C ASN A 6 -24.70 15.53 -27.94
N ASP A 7 -25.20 14.33 -28.01
CA ASP A 7 -25.15 13.35 -26.92
C ASP A 7 -23.68 12.95 -26.70
N ARG A 8 -23.01 13.65 -25.78
CA ARG A 8 -21.79 13.19 -25.16
C ARG A 8 -22.15 12.43 -23.90
N SER A 9 -22.81 11.29 -24.06
CA SER A 9 -22.78 10.25 -23.04
C SER A 9 -21.33 9.72 -22.95
N GLY A 10 -20.56 10.40 -22.10
CA GLY A 10 -19.22 9.98 -21.75
C GLY A 10 -19.30 8.57 -21.22
N ASP A 11 -18.61 7.69 -21.90
CA ASP A 11 -18.25 6.36 -21.49
C ASP A 11 -17.85 6.37 -20.01
N ALA A 12 -18.79 6.00 -19.13
CA ALA A 12 -18.51 5.66 -17.77
C ALA A 12 -17.71 4.34 -17.85
N SER A 13 -16.40 4.48 -18.10
CA SER A 13 -15.47 3.39 -18.13
C SER A 13 -15.73 2.52 -16.90
N TYR A 14 -16.16 1.30 -17.14
CA TYR A 14 -16.35 0.26 -16.14
C TYR A 14 -15.05 0.10 -15.37
N MET A 15 -14.92 0.86 -14.27
CA MET A 15 -13.84 0.66 -13.32
C MET A 15 -14.14 -0.65 -12.62
N PRO A 16 -13.35 -1.70 -12.83
CA PRO A 16 -13.54 -2.93 -12.07
C PRO A 16 -13.57 -2.56 -10.58
N SER A 17 -14.52 -3.07 -9.83
CA SER A 17 -14.72 -2.68 -8.44
C SER A 17 -13.46 -2.98 -7.63
N LEU A 18 -12.73 -1.94 -7.25
CA LEU A 18 -11.55 -2.02 -6.40
C LEU A 18 -11.99 -2.14 -4.94
N ILE A 19 -11.58 -3.21 -4.29
CA ILE A 19 -11.79 -3.46 -2.88
C ILE A 19 -10.43 -3.43 -2.18
N VAL A 20 -10.34 -2.69 -1.08
CA VAL A 20 -9.20 -2.76 -0.16
C VAL A 20 -9.67 -3.46 1.11
N ARG A 21 -8.95 -4.48 1.54
CA ARG A 21 -9.28 -5.30 2.71
C ARG A 21 -8.02 -5.75 3.44
N PRO A 22 -8.11 -6.14 4.72
CA PRO A 22 -6.99 -6.80 5.38
C PRO A 22 -6.47 -7.98 4.55
N ILE A 23 -5.16 -8.21 4.60
CA ILE A 23 -4.54 -9.37 3.93
C ILE A 23 -4.98 -10.68 4.58
N SER A 24 -4.99 -11.74 3.81
CA SER A 24 -5.25 -13.11 4.26
C SER A 24 -4.14 -14.06 3.82
N LEU A 25 -4.12 -15.27 4.35
CA LEU A 25 -3.14 -16.30 3.98
C LEU A 25 -3.18 -16.63 2.47
N GLU A 26 -4.35 -16.52 1.87
CA GLU A 26 -4.55 -16.77 0.43
C GLU A 26 -3.81 -15.75 -0.46
N ASP A 27 -3.50 -14.57 0.08
CA ASP A 27 -2.81 -13.50 -0.66
C ASP A 27 -1.30 -13.71 -0.76
N ALA A 28 -0.74 -14.64 0.01
CA ALA A 28 0.71 -14.79 0.17
C ALA A 28 1.46 -14.95 -1.15
N LYS A 29 0.91 -15.74 -2.08
CA LYS A 29 1.51 -15.94 -3.42
C LYS A 29 1.52 -14.65 -4.24
N ALA A 30 0.41 -13.93 -4.27
CA ALA A 30 0.29 -12.68 -5.01
C ALA A 30 1.19 -11.59 -4.40
N ILE A 31 1.27 -11.51 -3.07
CA ILE A 31 2.15 -10.57 -2.35
C ILE A 31 3.62 -10.89 -2.67
N SER A 32 4.02 -12.18 -2.69
CA SER A 32 5.36 -12.61 -3.09
C SER A 32 5.72 -12.09 -4.48
N GLN A 33 4.87 -12.35 -5.47
CA GLN A 33 5.08 -11.92 -6.85
C GLN A 33 5.13 -10.38 -7.00
N LEU A 34 4.26 -9.66 -6.29
CA LEU A 34 4.27 -8.19 -6.31
C LEU A 34 5.53 -7.62 -5.61
N SER A 35 6.05 -8.27 -4.58
CA SER A 35 7.25 -7.84 -3.86
C SER A 35 8.52 -7.91 -4.73
N GLU A 36 8.56 -8.82 -5.69
CA GLU A 36 9.66 -8.90 -6.68
C GLU A 36 9.81 -7.61 -7.47
N GLN A 37 8.72 -6.88 -7.75
CA GLN A 37 8.76 -5.58 -8.43
C GLN A 37 9.48 -4.50 -7.61
N LEU A 38 9.59 -4.67 -6.30
CA LEU A 38 10.40 -3.83 -5.41
C LEU A 38 11.86 -4.30 -5.28
N GLY A 39 12.19 -5.44 -5.88
CA GLY A 39 13.52 -6.07 -5.77
C GLY A 39 13.68 -6.91 -4.49
N TYR A 40 12.58 -7.37 -3.89
CA TYR A 40 12.61 -8.29 -2.75
C TYR A 40 12.18 -9.68 -3.20
N GLU A 41 13.08 -10.65 -3.04
CA GLU A 41 12.79 -12.07 -3.21
C GLU A 41 12.34 -12.66 -1.87
N VAL A 42 11.04 -12.74 -1.66
CA VAL A 42 10.44 -13.32 -0.46
C VAL A 42 9.50 -14.44 -0.87
N SER A 43 9.70 -15.64 -0.34
CA SER A 43 8.85 -16.78 -0.68
C SER A 43 7.42 -16.63 -0.15
N SER A 44 6.46 -17.24 -0.83
CA SER A 44 5.05 -17.26 -0.37
C SER A 44 4.88 -17.93 1.00
N GLU A 45 5.72 -18.91 1.33
CA GLU A 45 5.75 -19.57 2.63
C GLU A 45 6.17 -18.61 3.74
N ALA A 46 7.23 -17.81 3.52
CA ALA A 46 7.67 -16.81 4.49
C ALA A 46 6.61 -15.73 4.70
N ILE A 47 5.94 -15.29 3.63
CA ILE A 47 4.82 -14.34 3.71
C ILE A 47 3.64 -14.94 4.45
N SER A 48 3.27 -16.20 4.19
CA SER A 48 2.20 -16.89 4.91
C SER A 48 2.49 -16.96 6.41
N GLN A 49 3.72 -17.30 6.80
CA GLN A 49 4.13 -17.32 8.21
C GLN A 49 4.04 -15.94 8.85
N TYR A 50 4.43 -14.90 8.11
CA TYR A 50 4.34 -13.52 8.58
C TYR A 50 2.88 -13.06 8.74
N ILE A 51 2.01 -13.31 7.76
CA ILE A 51 0.58 -13.01 7.83
C ILE A 51 -0.05 -13.68 9.07
N GLY A 52 0.28 -14.94 9.32
CA GLY A 52 -0.20 -15.66 10.49
C GLY A 52 0.23 -15.05 11.83
N LYS A 53 1.32 -14.29 11.85
CA LYS A 53 1.85 -13.62 13.04
C LYS A 53 1.35 -12.18 13.22
N ILE A 54 0.84 -11.53 12.20
CA ILE A 54 0.43 -10.10 12.28
C ILE A 54 -0.52 -9.86 13.45
N SER A 55 -1.50 -10.73 13.66
CA SER A 55 -2.44 -10.61 14.77
C SER A 55 -1.78 -10.73 16.15
N SER A 56 -0.63 -11.40 16.23
CA SER A 56 0.11 -11.58 17.50
C SER A 56 0.92 -10.35 17.92
N PHE A 57 1.07 -9.36 17.04
CA PHE A 57 1.77 -8.11 17.34
C PHE A 57 0.93 -7.09 18.10
N GLY A 58 -0.17 -7.53 18.72
CA GLY A 58 -0.99 -6.68 19.60
C GLY A 58 -1.64 -5.49 18.92
N GLY A 59 -2.01 -5.63 17.64
CA GLY A 59 -2.62 -4.56 16.85
C GLY A 59 -1.67 -3.45 16.42
N ARG A 60 -0.36 -3.63 16.62
CA ARG A 60 0.66 -2.63 16.24
C ARG A 60 1.01 -2.66 14.76
N GLN A 61 0.59 -3.68 14.05
CA GLN A 61 0.83 -3.84 12.62
C GLN A 61 -0.46 -4.19 11.90
N ALA A 62 -0.58 -3.70 10.69
CA ALA A 62 -1.64 -4.08 9.76
C ALA A 62 -1.09 -4.13 8.34
N ALA A 63 -1.72 -4.93 7.52
CA ALA A 63 -1.47 -4.94 6.10
C ALA A 63 -2.78 -5.14 5.34
N PHE A 64 -2.88 -4.49 4.19
CA PHE A 64 -4.07 -4.48 3.37
C PHE A 64 -3.73 -4.84 1.93
N ALA A 65 -4.63 -5.58 1.29
CA ALA A 65 -4.57 -5.92 -0.12
C ALA A 65 -5.60 -5.12 -0.90
N ALA A 66 -5.20 -4.61 -2.05
CA ALA A 66 -6.08 -4.05 -3.06
C ALA A 66 -6.42 -5.14 -4.07
N CYS A 67 -7.71 -5.43 -4.22
CA CYS A 67 -8.22 -6.49 -5.08
C CYS A 67 -9.14 -5.90 -6.15
N LEU A 68 -8.94 -6.29 -7.39
CA LEU A 68 -9.86 -6.03 -8.50
C LEU A 68 -10.74 -7.25 -8.72
N LYS A 69 -12.01 -7.02 -9.02
CA LYS A 69 -12.93 -8.09 -9.39
C LYS A 69 -12.62 -8.55 -10.82
N GLY A 70 -11.94 -9.65 -10.96
CA GLY A 70 -11.63 -10.27 -12.25
C GLY A 70 -12.67 -11.32 -12.67
N ALA A 71 -12.61 -11.75 -13.92
CA ALA A 71 -13.48 -12.82 -14.46
C ALA A 71 -13.27 -14.18 -13.79
N LYS A 72 -12.08 -14.43 -13.23
CA LYS A 72 -11.69 -15.66 -12.52
C LYS A 72 -11.73 -15.53 -11.00
N GLY A 73 -12.30 -14.46 -10.46
CA GLY A 73 -12.31 -14.12 -9.04
C GLY A 73 -11.49 -12.86 -8.72
N PRO A 74 -11.40 -12.46 -7.44
CA PRO A 74 -10.65 -11.29 -7.04
C PRO A 74 -9.14 -11.48 -7.28
N GLU A 75 -8.52 -10.51 -7.95
CA GLU A 75 -7.10 -10.45 -8.22
C GLU A 75 -6.45 -9.42 -7.30
N VAL A 76 -5.40 -9.82 -6.56
CA VAL A 76 -4.60 -8.89 -5.75
C VAL A 76 -3.68 -8.10 -6.68
N VAL A 77 -3.88 -6.80 -6.75
CA VAL A 77 -3.14 -5.88 -7.64
C VAL A 77 -2.25 -4.89 -6.89
N GLY A 78 -2.25 -4.95 -5.57
CA GLY A 78 -1.39 -4.14 -4.72
C GLY A 78 -1.55 -4.51 -3.25
N TRP A 79 -0.59 -4.07 -2.44
CA TRP A 79 -0.64 -4.22 -1.00
C TRP A 79 0.07 -3.06 -0.30
N ILE A 80 -0.27 -2.84 0.96
CA ILE A 80 0.38 -1.88 1.84
C ILE A 80 0.53 -2.48 3.23
N GLU A 81 1.63 -2.17 3.88
CA GLU A 81 1.90 -2.55 5.26
C GLU A 81 2.23 -1.34 6.11
N VAL A 82 1.76 -1.34 7.35
CA VAL A 82 1.92 -0.25 8.30
C VAL A 82 2.23 -0.78 9.69
N THR A 83 3.12 -0.09 10.40
CA THR A 83 3.51 -0.39 11.78
C THR A 83 3.38 0.85 12.64
N LEU A 84 2.85 0.70 13.86
CA LEU A 84 2.87 1.77 14.87
C LEU A 84 4.27 1.89 15.47
N MET A 85 4.80 3.09 15.40
CA MET A 85 6.09 3.45 15.98
C MET A 85 5.89 4.25 17.27
N HIS A 86 6.55 3.80 18.34
CA HIS A 86 6.61 4.48 19.61
C HIS A 86 8.07 4.79 19.91
N GLU A 87 8.42 6.06 19.90
CA GLU A 87 9.79 6.53 20.13
C GLU A 87 9.82 7.43 21.38
N LEU A 88 10.84 7.30 22.22
CA LEU A 88 11.01 8.14 23.41
C LEU A 88 11.10 9.63 23.09
N GLN A 89 11.65 9.95 21.91
CA GLN A 89 11.96 11.32 21.48
C GLN A 89 10.90 11.95 20.58
N SER A 90 9.84 11.22 20.24
CA SER A 90 8.79 11.73 19.37
C SER A 90 7.41 11.18 19.76
N ARG A 91 6.36 11.90 19.33
CA ARG A 91 5.01 11.35 19.42
C ARG A 91 4.90 10.12 18.51
N SER A 92 4.10 9.16 18.95
CA SER A 92 3.76 7.96 18.15
C SER A 92 3.28 8.34 16.75
N PHE A 93 3.63 7.51 15.79
CA PHE A 93 3.22 7.68 14.39
C PHE A 93 3.06 6.31 13.71
N ALA A 94 2.35 6.27 12.61
CA ALA A 94 2.27 5.09 11.76
C ALA A 94 3.38 5.15 10.69
N LEU A 95 4.12 4.06 10.51
CA LEU A 95 5.15 3.94 9.49
C LEU A 95 4.68 2.96 8.41
N ILE A 96 4.52 3.45 7.18
CA ILE A 96 4.34 2.59 6.02
C ILE A 96 5.69 1.93 5.74
N THR A 97 5.73 0.61 5.89
CA THR A 97 6.94 -0.21 5.69
C THR A 97 7.01 -0.82 4.30
N GLY A 98 5.89 -0.93 3.61
CA GLY A 98 5.82 -1.40 2.24
C GLY A 98 4.56 -0.89 1.52
N LEU A 99 4.70 -0.56 0.26
CA LEU A 99 3.61 -0.22 -0.65
C LEU A 99 3.99 -0.66 -2.06
N VAL A 100 3.19 -1.52 -2.62
CA VAL A 100 3.35 -2.03 -3.99
C VAL A 100 2.03 -1.96 -4.72
N VAL A 101 2.07 -1.50 -5.97
CA VAL A 101 0.98 -1.64 -6.94
C VAL A 101 1.54 -2.31 -8.17
N SER A 102 0.85 -3.33 -8.67
CA SER A 102 1.19 -4.04 -9.90
C SER A 102 1.50 -3.07 -11.03
N ASP A 103 2.58 -3.33 -11.76
CA ASP A 103 3.01 -2.49 -12.87
C ASP A 103 1.91 -2.32 -13.94
N ALA A 104 1.13 -3.37 -14.16
CA ALA A 104 0.00 -3.36 -15.09
C ALA A 104 -1.18 -2.48 -14.64
N HIS A 105 -1.25 -2.15 -13.35
CA HIS A 105 -2.38 -1.42 -12.74
C HIS A 105 -1.97 -0.08 -12.12
N ARG A 106 -0.78 0.42 -12.43
CA ARG A 106 -0.32 1.73 -11.94
C ARG A 106 -1.14 2.87 -12.53
N SER A 107 -1.13 4.01 -11.82
CA SER A 107 -1.84 5.24 -12.24
C SER A 107 -3.36 5.12 -12.32
N GLN A 108 -3.94 4.12 -11.66
CA GLN A 108 -5.39 3.88 -11.57
C GLN A 108 -5.96 4.20 -10.18
N GLY A 109 -5.23 4.96 -9.35
CA GLY A 109 -5.69 5.35 -8.02
C GLY A 109 -5.57 4.27 -6.94
N ILE A 110 -5.01 3.09 -7.25
CA ILE A 110 -4.88 1.98 -6.30
C ILE A 110 -4.02 2.36 -5.10
N GLY A 111 -2.85 2.96 -5.34
CA GLY A 111 -1.96 3.43 -4.27
C GLY A 111 -2.63 4.44 -3.35
N LYS A 112 -3.42 5.37 -3.90
CA LYS A 112 -4.22 6.32 -3.14
C LYS A 112 -5.23 5.63 -2.22
N ARG A 113 -5.94 4.62 -2.72
CA ARG A 113 -6.91 3.84 -1.93
C ARG A 113 -6.23 3.06 -0.81
N LEU A 114 -5.04 2.48 -1.06
CA LEU A 114 -4.24 1.81 -0.04
C LEU A 114 -3.77 2.78 1.04
N CYS A 115 -3.30 3.98 0.67
CA CYS A 115 -2.93 5.02 1.64
C CYS A 115 -4.14 5.47 2.47
N ALA A 116 -5.30 5.64 1.86
CA ALA A 116 -6.52 6.02 2.57
C ALA A 116 -6.93 4.99 3.64
N GLU A 117 -6.72 3.70 3.36
CA GLU A 117 -6.97 2.63 4.34
C GLU A 117 -6.02 2.71 5.53
N VAL A 118 -4.72 2.96 5.27
CA VAL A 118 -3.74 3.18 6.34
C VAL A 118 -4.07 4.43 7.15
N GLU A 119 -4.55 5.50 6.52
CA GLU A 119 -4.99 6.70 7.24
C GLU A 119 -6.16 6.40 8.17
N ALA A 120 -7.17 5.67 7.71
CA ALA A 120 -8.32 5.27 8.52
C ALA A 120 -7.87 4.44 9.71
N TRP A 121 -7.09 3.38 9.46
CA TRP A 121 -6.52 2.53 10.49
C TRP A 121 -5.67 3.32 11.51
N SER A 122 -4.84 4.24 11.04
CA SER A 122 -3.98 5.04 11.92
C SER A 122 -4.80 5.93 12.87
N ARG A 123 -5.90 6.53 12.38
CA ARG A 123 -6.82 7.30 13.21
C ARG A 123 -7.50 6.44 14.27
N GLU A 124 -7.90 5.22 13.93
CA GLU A 124 -8.46 4.24 14.89
C GLU A 124 -7.44 3.85 15.96
N GLN A 125 -6.15 3.81 15.63
CA GLN A 125 -5.06 3.58 16.59
C GLN A 125 -4.69 4.85 17.40
N GLY A 126 -5.37 5.97 17.19
CA GLY A 126 -5.14 7.21 17.93
C GLY A 126 -3.88 8.00 17.50
N VAL A 127 -3.30 7.67 16.34
CA VAL A 127 -2.17 8.43 15.77
C VAL A 127 -2.63 9.31 14.62
N THR A 128 -2.04 10.51 14.54
CA THR A 128 -2.39 11.53 13.55
C THR A 128 -1.27 11.84 12.58
N LYS A 129 -0.19 11.06 12.63
CA LYS A 129 0.98 11.24 11.80
C LYS A 129 1.35 9.93 11.12
N ILE A 130 1.56 9.98 9.81
CA ILE A 130 2.03 8.86 9.01
C ILE A 130 3.36 9.25 8.39
N ARG A 131 4.31 8.32 8.39
CA ARG A 131 5.59 8.43 7.68
C ARG A 131 5.72 7.29 6.68
N VAL A 132 6.52 7.52 5.67
CA VAL A 132 6.99 6.50 4.75
C VAL A 132 8.46 6.77 4.47
N THR A 133 9.25 5.71 4.32
CA THR A 133 10.63 5.81 3.85
C THR A 133 10.73 5.26 2.44
N SER A 134 11.48 5.91 1.60
CA SER A 134 11.71 5.51 0.21
C SER A 134 13.17 5.71 -0.16
N ARG A 135 13.72 4.79 -0.96
CA ARG A 135 15.09 4.95 -1.48
C ARG A 135 15.16 6.22 -2.35
N ILE A 136 16.27 6.94 -2.24
CA ILE A 136 16.49 8.20 -2.96
C ILE A 136 16.34 8.06 -4.49
N SER A 137 16.65 6.88 -5.02
CA SER A 137 16.54 6.56 -6.46
C SER A 137 15.10 6.34 -6.95
N ARG A 138 14.10 6.28 -6.05
CA ARG A 138 12.70 6.00 -6.41
C ARG A 138 11.91 7.28 -6.68
N GLU A 139 12.31 8.07 -7.66
CA GLU A 139 11.68 9.35 -7.99
C GLU A 139 10.18 9.25 -8.26
N ARG A 140 9.73 8.17 -8.91
CA ARG A 140 8.29 7.95 -9.16
C ARG A 140 7.49 7.82 -7.87
N ALA A 141 8.01 7.08 -6.88
CA ALA A 141 7.39 6.94 -5.56
C ALA A 141 7.37 8.29 -4.82
N HIS A 142 8.44 9.08 -4.93
CA HIS A 142 8.49 10.42 -4.33
C HIS A 142 7.40 11.33 -4.90
N ARG A 143 7.24 11.37 -6.24
CA ARG A 143 6.16 12.14 -6.88
C ARG A 143 4.77 11.67 -6.43
N PHE A 144 4.60 10.35 -6.25
CA PHE A 144 3.35 9.80 -5.72
C PHE A 144 3.08 10.30 -4.31
N TYR A 145 4.03 10.16 -3.37
CA TYR A 145 3.83 10.59 -1.98
C TYR A 145 3.56 12.10 -1.86
N LEU A 146 4.29 12.92 -2.59
CA LEU A 146 4.04 14.37 -2.61
C LEU A 146 2.62 14.70 -3.09
N ARG A 147 2.14 14.03 -4.12
CA ARG A 147 0.76 14.21 -4.63
C ARG A 147 -0.30 13.74 -3.63
N GLU A 148 0.01 12.70 -2.84
CA GLU A 148 -0.89 12.23 -1.77
C GLU A 148 -0.78 13.04 -0.47
N GLY A 149 -0.08 14.17 -0.48
CA GLY A 149 0.00 15.10 0.65
C GLY A 149 1.09 14.81 1.68
N PHE A 150 2.02 13.89 1.37
CA PHE A 150 3.23 13.72 2.17
C PHE A 150 4.22 14.84 1.87
N GLU A 151 4.98 15.22 2.88
CA GLU A 151 6.06 16.22 2.77
C GLU A 151 7.42 15.54 2.95
N HIS A 152 8.41 15.93 2.16
CA HIS A 152 9.79 15.49 2.38
C HIS A 152 10.36 16.20 3.61
N ILE A 153 10.63 15.45 4.67
CA ILE A 153 11.11 16.01 5.94
C ILE A 153 12.62 15.85 6.14
N LYS A 154 13.20 14.75 5.67
CA LYS A 154 14.64 14.48 5.81
C LYS A 154 15.09 13.26 4.98
N THR A 155 16.38 13.18 4.74
CA THR A 155 17.05 12.01 4.19
C THR A 155 17.83 11.30 5.29
N TRP A 156 17.89 9.97 5.26
CA TRP A 156 18.56 9.15 6.26
C TRP A 156 19.62 8.28 5.62
N GLU A 157 20.65 7.98 6.42
CA GLU A 157 21.56 6.87 6.16
C GLU A 157 21.14 5.68 7.02
N VAL A 158 21.16 4.48 6.44
CA VAL A 158 20.80 3.24 7.12
C VAL A 158 22.05 2.42 7.32
N PHE A 159 22.29 1.99 8.56
CA PHE A 159 23.41 1.13 8.94
C PHE A 159 22.85 -0.21 9.44
N GLU A 160 23.49 -1.30 9.06
CA GLU A 160 23.12 -2.64 9.48
C GLU A 160 24.31 -3.35 10.12
N LYS A 161 24.05 -4.15 11.13
CA LYS A 161 25.04 -5.03 11.76
C LYS A 161 24.43 -6.42 11.92
N MET A 162 25.09 -7.42 11.35
CA MET A 162 24.74 -8.82 11.60
C MET A 162 25.18 -9.22 13.01
N LEU A 163 24.30 -9.87 13.75
CA LEU A 163 24.59 -10.42 15.06
C LEU A 163 24.99 -11.89 14.91
N SER A 164 26.08 -12.24 15.54
CA SER A 164 26.56 -13.64 15.61
C SER A 164 25.82 -14.41 16.70
#